data_7d2959385ace0eff74326de3f275a390
#
_entry.id   7d2959385ace0eff74326de3f275a390
#
_cell.length_a   1.000
_cell.length_b   1.000
_cell.length_c   1.000
_cell.angle_alpha   90.00
_cell.angle_beta   90.00
_cell.angle_gamma   90.00
#
_symmetry.space_group_name_H-M   'P 1'
#
loop_
_entity.id
_entity.type
_entity.pdbx_description
1 polymer ?
#
loop_
_entity_poly.entity_id
_entity_poly.type
_entity_poly.pdbx_seq_one_letter_code
_entity_poly.pdbx_strand_id
1 'polypeptide(L)'
;ISVQAEDELAAVGMAIGANWNGARGFTATSGPGISLMSEFLGLAYFAEVPLVLFNIQRGGPSTGMPTRTQQSDILSCAYASHGDTKHVLLFPEDPQECFEFSAEAFNLAERLQTPVFVISDLDIGMNDWVTDKFEWDDEQKYDRGKVLKAEDLDKMDNFGRYLDVDDDGICYRTYPGTHPEKGAFFTRGTSHDEYARYTENGDINEQTLTRLVKKFRTASELVPDPIIN
;
A
#
# COMPACT_ATOMS: atom_id res chain seq x y z
N ILE A 1 4.25 -17.97 2.32
CA ILE A 1 3.34 -18.54 3.35
C ILE A 1 1.94 -18.05 3.03
N SER A 2 0.97 -18.96 2.90
CA SER A 2 -0.44 -18.62 2.74
C SER A 2 -1.16 -18.87 4.07
N VAL A 3 -2.00 -17.90 4.46
CA VAL A 3 -2.80 -17.98 5.69
C VAL A 3 -4.26 -17.72 5.33
N GLN A 4 -5.14 -18.63 5.73
CA GLN A 4 -6.57 -18.44 5.57
C GLN A 4 -7.09 -17.59 6.73
N ALA A 5 -7.64 -16.42 6.40
CA ALA A 5 -8.34 -15.56 7.34
C ALA A 5 -9.84 -15.90 7.40
N GLU A 6 -10.53 -15.45 8.44
CA GLU A 6 -11.97 -15.67 8.58
C GLU A 6 -12.77 -14.84 7.58
N ASP A 7 -12.33 -13.60 7.35
CA ASP A 7 -12.98 -12.65 6.45
C ASP A 7 -11.98 -11.61 5.89
N GLU A 8 -12.47 -10.67 5.11
CA GLU A 8 -11.66 -9.62 4.50
C GLU A 8 -11.05 -8.66 5.53
N LEU A 9 -11.74 -8.39 6.63
CA LEU A 9 -11.22 -7.55 7.73
C LEU A 9 -10.01 -8.21 8.38
N ALA A 10 -10.13 -9.51 8.71
CA ALA A 10 -9.02 -10.28 9.26
C ALA A 10 -7.86 -10.37 8.26
N ALA A 11 -8.15 -10.63 6.98
CA ALA A 11 -7.12 -10.77 5.94
C ALA A 11 -6.28 -9.50 5.78
N VAL A 12 -6.92 -8.32 5.65
CA VAL A 12 -6.19 -7.06 5.49
C VAL A 12 -5.44 -6.69 6.76
N GLY A 13 -6.02 -6.90 7.95
CA GLY A 13 -5.35 -6.66 9.24
C GLY A 13 -4.10 -7.52 9.41
N MET A 14 -4.16 -8.80 9.03
CA MET A 14 -3.00 -9.71 9.06
C MET A 14 -1.93 -9.28 8.06
N ALA A 15 -2.30 -8.86 6.84
CA ALA A 15 -1.36 -8.34 5.85
C ALA A 15 -0.65 -7.07 6.35
N ILE A 16 -1.38 -6.12 6.95
CA ILE A 16 -0.82 -4.90 7.55
C ILE A 16 0.17 -5.25 8.68
N GLY A 17 -0.21 -6.14 9.58
CA GLY A 17 0.65 -6.58 10.69
C GLY A 17 1.92 -7.28 10.20
N ALA A 18 1.83 -8.10 9.16
CA ALA A 18 2.98 -8.73 8.52
C ALA A 18 3.92 -7.69 7.89
N ASN A 19 3.36 -6.73 7.16
CA ASN A 19 4.12 -5.66 6.50
C ASN A 19 4.77 -4.69 7.50
N TRP A 20 4.11 -4.43 8.62
CA TRP A 20 4.69 -3.70 9.74
C TRP A 20 6.00 -4.32 10.23
N ASN A 21 6.07 -5.64 10.23
CA ASN A 21 7.25 -6.41 10.63
C ASN A 21 8.24 -6.66 9.47
N GLY A 22 8.04 -6.05 8.31
CA GLY A 22 8.94 -6.16 7.18
C GLY A 22 8.69 -7.33 6.23
N ALA A 23 7.56 -8.03 6.36
CA ALA A 23 7.13 -8.97 5.33
C ALA A 23 6.59 -8.23 4.09
N ARG A 24 6.39 -8.96 3.00
CA ARG A 24 5.65 -8.53 1.81
C ARG A 24 4.31 -9.26 1.78
N GLY A 25 3.38 -8.80 2.61
CA GLY A 25 2.04 -9.36 2.71
C GLY A 25 1.06 -8.67 1.78
N PHE A 26 0.10 -9.44 1.29
CA PHE A 26 -0.98 -8.94 0.43
C PHE A 26 -2.27 -9.69 0.70
N THR A 27 -3.37 -9.15 0.19
CA THR A 27 -4.64 -9.86 0.09
C THR A 27 -5.31 -9.54 -1.23
N ALA A 28 -6.26 -10.38 -1.63
CA ALA A 28 -7.03 -10.22 -2.86
C ALA A 28 -8.52 -10.29 -2.56
N THR A 29 -9.30 -9.45 -3.25
CA THR A 29 -10.74 -9.35 -3.07
C THR A 29 -11.44 -8.76 -4.30
N SER A 30 -12.71 -8.43 -4.16
CA SER A 30 -13.50 -7.63 -5.10
C SER A 30 -14.20 -6.48 -4.36
N GLY A 31 -15.00 -5.67 -5.04
CA GLY A 31 -15.65 -4.49 -4.49
C GLY A 31 -16.28 -4.63 -3.11
N PRO A 32 -17.08 -5.69 -2.81
CA PRO A 32 -17.63 -5.88 -1.48
C PRO A 32 -16.58 -5.97 -0.38
N GLY A 33 -15.47 -6.68 -0.62
CA GLY A 33 -14.37 -6.78 0.32
C GLY A 33 -13.62 -5.47 0.49
N ILE A 34 -13.43 -4.67 -0.58
CA ILE A 34 -12.87 -3.32 -0.48
C ILE A 34 -13.70 -2.46 0.48
N SER A 35 -15.01 -2.53 0.39
CA SER A 35 -15.91 -1.80 1.30
C SER A 35 -15.70 -2.21 2.76
N LEU A 36 -15.55 -3.52 3.04
CA LEU A 36 -15.27 -4.04 4.39
C LEU A 36 -13.89 -3.62 4.90
N MET A 37 -12.88 -3.57 4.04
CA MET A 37 -11.50 -3.22 4.40
C MET A 37 -11.27 -1.73 4.62
N SER A 38 -12.24 -0.86 4.38
CA SER A 38 -12.10 0.59 4.28
C SER A 38 -11.36 1.22 5.48
N GLU A 39 -11.70 0.84 6.72
CA GLU A 39 -11.04 1.36 7.92
C GLU A 39 -9.55 0.98 7.99
N PHE A 40 -9.23 -0.27 7.70
CA PHE A 40 -7.83 -0.73 7.69
C PHE A 40 -7.02 -0.11 6.56
N LEU A 41 -7.63 0.19 5.41
CA LEU A 41 -6.98 0.91 4.33
C LEU A 41 -6.62 2.33 4.75
N GLY A 42 -7.52 3.01 5.47
CA GLY A 42 -7.26 4.30 6.09
C GLY A 42 -6.12 4.23 7.10
N LEU A 43 -6.12 3.22 7.97
CA LEU A 43 -5.02 2.98 8.91
C LEU A 43 -3.69 2.79 8.18
N ALA A 44 -3.62 1.92 7.17
CA ALA A 44 -2.39 1.67 6.42
C ALA A 44 -1.89 2.94 5.71
N TYR A 45 -2.79 3.77 5.19
CA TYR A 45 -2.46 5.03 4.54
C TYR A 45 -1.84 6.05 5.51
N PHE A 46 -2.50 6.32 6.65
CA PHE A 46 -2.04 7.33 7.60
C PHE A 46 -0.90 6.85 8.51
N ALA A 47 -0.85 5.57 8.84
CA ALA A 47 0.28 4.97 9.55
C ALA A 47 1.48 4.69 8.62
N GLU A 48 1.29 4.87 7.31
CA GLU A 48 2.30 4.67 6.28
C GLU A 48 2.91 3.27 6.34
N VAL A 49 2.02 2.26 6.33
CA VAL A 49 2.38 0.85 6.26
C VAL A 49 2.18 0.37 4.83
N PRO A 50 3.22 -0.20 4.19
CA PRO A 50 3.07 -0.80 2.85
C PRO A 50 1.97 -1.86 2.83
N LEU A 51 1.17 -1.86 1.79
CA LEU A 51 0.14 -2.89 1.58
C LEU A 51 -0.10 -3.07 0.09
N VAL A 52 -0.16 -4.30 -0.39
CA VAL A 52 -0.61 -4.60 -1.76
C VAL A 52 -1.99 -5.26 -1.70
N LEU A 53 -2.88 -4.76 -2.54
CA LEU A 53 -4.26 -5.24 -2.62
C LEU A 53 -4.62 -5.52 -4.07
N PHE A 54 -5.00 -6.77 -4.35
CA PHE A 54 -5.51 -7.14 -5.67
C PHE A 54 -7.03 -7.02 -5.65
N ASN A 55 -7.58 -6.11 -6.45
CA ASN A 55 -9.03 -5.98 -6.65
C ASN A 55 -9.41 -6.58 -7.99
N ILE A 56 -10.05 -7.73 -7.96
CA ILE A 56 -10.59 -8.39 -9.15
C ILE A 56 -12.04 -7.98 -9.29
N GLN A 57 -12.28 -6.95 -10.09
CA GLN A 57 -13.57 -6.30 -10.22
C GLN A 57 -14.63 -7.20 -10.83
N ARG A 58 -15.84 -7.07 -10.35
CA ARG A 58 -17.03 -7.78 -10.83
C ARG A 58 -18.28 -6.93 -10.68
N GLY A 59 -19.37 -7.36 -11.26
CA GLY A 59 -20.64 -6.66 -11.17
C GLY A 59 -21.13 -6.47 -9.74
N GLY A 60 -21.32 -5.22 -9.33
CA GLY A 60 -21.85 -4.78 -8.03
C GLY A 60 -23.18 -4.02 -8.19
N PRO A 61 -23.68 -3.39 -7.13
CA PRO A 61 -23.29 -3.44 -5.72
C PRO A 61 -23.84 -4.65 -4.95
N SER A 62 -23.51 -4.72 -3.65
CA SER A 62 -24.03 -5.72 -2.68
C SER A 62 -23.80 -7.17 -3.10
N THR A 63 -22.57 -7.68 -2.99
CA THR A 63 -22.13 -8.98 -3.51
C THR A 63 -22.28 -9.09 -5.03
N GLY A 64 -23.32 -8.52 -5.60
CA GLY A 64 -23.53 -8.29 -7.01
C GLY A 64 -23.65 -9.56 -7.85
N MET A 65 -23.00 -9.55 -9.01
CA MET A 65 -22.97 -10.66 -9.97
C MET A 65 -21.56 -11.25 -10.01
N PRO A 66 -21.26 -12.30 -9.22
CA PRO A 66 -19.89 -12.81 -9.01
C PRO A 66 -19.19 -13.32 -10.28
N THR A 67 -19.94 -13.60 -11.32
CA THR A 67 -19.44 -14.17 -12.60
C THR A 67 -19.61 -13.19 -13.77
N ARG A 68 -19.82 -11.91 -13.51
CA ARG A 68 -20.02 -10.89 -14.55
C ARG A 68 -19.01 -9.78 -14.38
N THR A 69 -18.30 -9.47 -15.44
CA THR A 69 -17.30 -8.39 -15.49
C THR A 69 -17.98 -7.03 -15.37
N GLN A 70 -17.41 -6.17 -14.54
CA GLN A 70 -17.75 -4.76 -14.43
C GLN A 70 -16.58 -4.04 -13.77
N GLN A 71 -16.26 -2.83 -14.23
CA GLN A 71 -15.20 -1.99 -13.70
C GLN A 71 -15.80 -0.80 -12.94
N SER A 72 -16.42 -1.06 -11.79
CA SER A 72 -17.14 -0.03 -11.00
C SER A 72 -16.42 0.40 -9.73
N ASP A 73 -15.30 -0.23 -9.38
CA ASP A 73 -14.64 -0.04 -8.08
C ASP A 73 -13.54 1.03 -8.10
N ILE A 74 -13.23 1.64 -9.25
CA ILE A 74 -12.08 2.52 -9.45
C ILE A 74 -12.09 3.69 -8.46
N LEU A 75 -13.19 4.44 -8.39
CA LEU A 75 -13.29 5.57 -7.46
C LEU A 75 -13.29 5.13 -6.00
N SER A 76 -13.94 4.00 -5.71
CA SER A 76 -13.94 3.42 -4.36
C SER A 76 -12.54 3.04 -3.90
N CYS A 77 -11.71 2.46 -4.79
CA CYS A 77 -10.32 2.14 -4.49
C CYS A 77 -9.45 3.39 -4.40
N ALA A 78 -9.63 4.35 -5.32
CA ALA A 78 -8.82 5.57 -5.36
C ALA A 78 -8.90 6.39 -4.07
N TYR A 79 -10.05 6.34 -3.39
CA TYR A 79 -10.33 7.13 -2.18
C TYR A 79 -10.84 6.25 -1.03
N ALA A 80 -10.45 4.98 -0.99
CA ALA A 80 -10.91 4.04 0.03
C ALA A 80 -10.51 4.51 1.44
N SER A 81 -11.45 4.77 2.26
CA SER A 81 -11.47 5.19 3.66
C SER A 81 -12.55 6.26 3.86
N HIS A 82 -12.70 6.74 5.10
CA HIS A 82 -13.58 7.86 5.46
C HIS A 82 -12.80 9.16 5.75
N GLY A 83 -11.57 9.28 5.24
CA GLY A 83 -10.72 10.47 5.36
C GLY A 83 -10.17 10.92 4.01
N ASP A 84 -9.22 11.84 4.04
CA ASP A 84 -8.59 12.43 2.85
C ASP A 84 -7.49 11.52 2.29
N THR A 85 -7.85 10.31 1.89
CA THR A 85 -6.94 9.32 1.31
C THR A 85 -6.82 9.45 -0.21
N LYS A 86 -5.67 9.06 -0.74
CA LYS A 86 -5.41 8.90 -2.18
C LYS A 86 -4.51 7.69 -2.37
N HIS A 87 -5.01 6.68 -3.07
CA HIS A 87 -4.28 5.44 -3.28
C HIS A 87 -3.70 5.34 -4.69
N VAL A 88 -2.58 4.63 -4.80
CA VAL A 88 -1.98 4.28 -6.08
C VAL A 88 -2.73 3.09 -6.67
N LEU A 89 -3.16 3.23 -7.92
CA LEU A 89 -3.88 2.19 -8.68
C LEU A 89 -3.07 1.79 -9.91
N LEU A 90 -2.80 0.51 -10.08
CA LEU A 90 -2.18 -0.07 -11.26
C LEU A 90 -3.24 -0.86 -12.04
N PHE A 91 -3.30 -0.65 -13.35
CA PHE A 91 -4.29 -1.24 -14.24
C PHE A 91 -3.60 -2.13 -15.28
N PRO A 92 -3.34 -3.40 -14.99
CA PRO A 92 -2.82 -4.32 -15.99
C PRO A 92 -3.85 -4.56 -17.08
N GLU A 93 -3.43 -4.56 -18.35
CA GLU A 93 -4.33 -4.80 -19.48
C GLU A 93 -4.44 -6.28 -19.86
N ASP A 94 -3.46 -7.12 -19.46
CA ASP A 94 -3.38 -8.53 -19.80
C ASP A 94 -2.71 -9.39 -18.71
N PRO A 95 -2.62 -10.72 -18.84
CA PRO A 95 -1.95 -11.57 -17.86
C PRO A 95 -0.45 -11.31 -17.70
N GLN A 96 0.25 -10.82 -18.74
CA GLN A 96 1.67 -10.49 -18.66
C GLN A 96 1.86 -9.28 -17.73
N GLU A 97 1.08 -8.22 -17.94
CA GLU A 97 1.12 -7.05 -17.05
C GLU A 97 0.60 -7.38 -15.64
N CYS A 98 -0.37 -8.30 -15.48
CA CYS A 98 -0.76 -8.79 -14.17
C CYS A 98 0.42 -9.40 -13.41
N PHE A 99 1.26 -10.16 -14.09
CA PHE A 99 2.46 -10.76 -13.51
C PHE A 99 3.51 -9.69 -13.15
N GLU A 100 3.82 -8.78 -14.06
CA GLU A 100 4.82 -7.73 -13.90
C GLU A 100 4.41 -6.72 -12.81
N PHE A 101 3.17 -6.22 -12.88
CA PHE A 101 2.66 -5.26 -11.90
C PHE A 101 2.47 -5.88 -10.51
N SER A 102 2.31 -7.20 -10.40
CA SER A 102 2.31 -7.86 -9.11
C SER A 102 3.63 -7.69 -8.38
N ALA A 103 4.76 -7.82 -9.06
CA ALA A 103 6.08 -7.59 -8.48
C ALA A 103 6.33 -6.10 -8.19
N GLU A 104 5.99 -5.22 -9.13
CA GLU A 104 6.19 -3.78 -8.99
C GLU A 104 5.29 -3.16 -7.91
N ALA A 105 4.06 -3.64 -7.73
CA ALA A 105 3.18 -3.18 -6.67
C ALA A 105 3.82 -3.29 -5.28
N PHE A 106 4.54 -4.38 -5.01
CA PHE A 106 5.28 -4.52 -3.75
C PHE A 106 6.44 -3.53 -3.62
N ASN A 107 7.17 -3.27 -4.70
CA ASN A 107 8.25 -2.29 -4.68
C ASN A 107 7.69 -0.88 -4.45
N LEU A 108 6.63 -0.50 -5.16
CA LEU A 108 5.94 0.78 -4.99
C LEU A 108 5.37 0.93 -3.58
N ALA A 109 4.69 -0.09 -3.05
CA ALA A 109 4.12 -0.05 -1.72
C ALA A 109 5.20 0.19 -0.64
N GLU A 110 6.35 -0.47 -0.76
CA GLU A 110 7.45 -0.31 0.18
C GLU A 110 8.21 1.00 0.00
N ARG A 111 8.45 1.41 -1.24
CA ARG A 111 9.10 2.69 -1.56
C ARG A 111 8.28 3.87 -1.07
N LEU A 112 6.98 3.84 -1.33
CA LEU A 112 6.04 4.90 -0.96
C LEU A 112 5.47 4.76 0.45
N GLN A 113 5.60 3.60 1.07
CA GLN A 113 5.00 3.29 2.39
C GLN A 113 3.50 3.60 2.39
N THR A 114 2.75 2.96 1.51
CA THR A 114 1.33 3.22 1.29
C THR A 114 0.63 2.01 0.69
N PRO A 115 -0.71 1.90 0.80
CA PRO A 115 -1.46 0.93 0.01
C PRO A 115 -1.32 1.16 -1.50
N VAL A 116 -1.09 0.09 -2.25
CA VAL A 116 -1.07 0.04 -3.71
C VAL A 116 -2.09 -1.01 -4.16
N PHE A 117 -2.96 -0.64 -5.07
CA PHE A 117 -3.96 -1.53 -5.64
C PHE A 117 -3.54 -1.98 -7.04
N VAL A 118 -3.64 -3.28 -7.28
CA VAL A 118 -3.64 -3.84 -8.63
C VAL A 118 -5.10 -4.10 -9.00
N ILE A 119 -5.59 -3.34 -9.97
CA ILE A 119 -6.99 -3.33 -10.39
C ILE A 119 -7.15 -4.17 -11.64
N SER A 120 -7.65 -5.37 -11.50
CA SER A 120 -8.02 -6.25 -12.60
C SER A 120 -9.53 -6.49 -12.60
N ASP A 121 -10.01 -7.37 -13.45
CA ASP A 121 -11.41 -7.76 -13.51
C ASP A 121 -11.58 -9.23 -13.91
N LEU A 122 -12.84 -9.66 -14.02
CA LEU A 122 -13.16 -11.04 -14.39
C LEU A 122 -12.91 -11.36 -15.87
N ASP A 123 -12.76 -10.38 -16.73
CA ASP A 123 -12.41 -10.63 -18.13
C ASP A 123 -10.99 -11.19 -18.22
N ILE A 124 -10.04 -10.56 -17.53
CA ILE A 124 -8.68 -11.09 -17.44
C ILE A 124 -8.67 -12.36 -16.56
N GLY A 125 -9.38 -12.37 -15.44
CA GLY A 125 -9.26 -13.41 -14.42
C GLY A 125 -9.98 -14.72 -14.72
N MET A 126 -10.98 -14.76 -15.61
CA MET A 126 -11.81 -15.93 -15.88
C MET A 126 -11.73 -16.46 -17.32
N ASN A 127 -11.23 -15.68 -18.26
CA ASN A 127 -11.09 -16.10 -19.64
C ASN A 127 -9.75 -16.82 -19.88
N ASP A 128 -9.71 -17.65 -20.91
CA ASP A 128 -8.46 -18.24 -21.40
C ASP A 128 -7.71 -17.21 -22.27
N TRP A 129 -6.52 -16.86 -21.85
CA TRP A 129 -5.66 -15.94 -22.55
C TRP A 129 -4.46 -16.65 -23.16
N VAL A 130 -4.06 -16.21 -24.36
CA VAL A 130 -2.79 -16.62 -24.95
C VAL A 130 -1.73 -15.60 -24.55
N THR A 131 -0.70 -16.04 -23.86
CA THR A 131 0.40 -15.20 -23.42
C THR A 131 1.72 -15.93 -23.56
N ASP A 132 2.82 -15.20 -23.61
CA ASP A 132 4.15 -15.78 -23.54
C ASP A 132 4.40 -16.39 -22.16
N LYS A 133 5.44 -17.23 -22.07
CA LYS A 133 5.84 -17.83 -20.80
C LYS A 133 6.33 -16.72 -19.85
N PHE A 134 5.76 -16.66 -18.65
CA PHE A 134 6.25 -15.76 -17.62
C PHE A 134 7.68 -16.14 -17.23
N GLU A 135 8.56 -15.14 -17.22
CA GLU A 135 9.95 -15.30 -16.79
C GLU A 135 10.13 -14.61 -15.44
N TRP A 136 10.64 -15.35 -14.47
CA TRP A 136 10.96 -14.84 -13.14
C TRP A 136 12.47 -14.83 -12.96
N ASP A 137 13.00 -13.70 -12.52
CA ASP A 137 14.41 -13.56 -12.16
C ASP A 137 14.57 -13.77 -10.65
N ASP A 138 15.16 -14.92 -10.27
CA ASP A 138 15.44 -15.26 -8.87
C ASP A 138 16.52 -14.35 -8.24
N GLU A 139 17.32 -13.66 -9.06
CA GLU A 139 18.33 -12.71 -8.61
C GLU A 139 17.79 -11.28 -8.44
N GLN A 140 16.51 -11.07 -8.71
CA GLN A 140 15.85 -9.77 -8.61
C GLN A 140 15.99 -9.20 -7.20
N LYS A 141 16.51 -7.99 -7.10
CA LYS A 141 16.59 -7.26 -5.84
C LYS A 141 15.28 -6.53 -5.56
N TYR A 142 14.76 -6.75 -4.37
CA TYR A 142 13.56 -6.06 -3.91
C TYR A 142 13.90 -4.66 -3.40
N ASP A 143 13.16 -3.66 -3.87
CA ASP A 143 13.23 -2.32 -3.30
C ASP A 143 12.42 -2.26 -2.00
N ARG A 144 13.11 -2.00 -0.89
CA ARG A 144 12.51 -1.89 0.45
C ARG A 144 12.23 -0.44 0.85
N GLY A 145 12.56 0.53 -0.04
CA GLY A 145 12.45 1.95 0.25
C GLY A 145 13.38 2.43 1.35
N LYS A 146 12.99 3.50 2.02
CA LYS A 146 13.80 4.20 3.05
C LYS A 146 13.77 3.46 4.40
N VAL A 147 14.43 2.31 4.49
CA VAL A 147 14.55 1.50 5.73
C VAL A 147 15.91 1.73 6.38
N LEU A 148 15.93 2.26 7.60
CA LEU A 148 17.14 2.46 8.39
C LEU A 148 17.60 1.15 9.03
N LYS A 149 18.91 0.99 9.12
CA LYS A 149 19.61 -0.08 9.86
C LYS A 149 20.09 0.43 11.21
N ALA A 150 20.58 -0.47 12.05
CA ALA A 150 21.14 -0.11 13.36
C ALA A 150 22.27 0.92 13.24
N GLU A 151 23.19 0.73 12.27
CA GLU A 151 24.33 1.61 12.06
C GLU A 151 23.93 3.03 11.60
N ASP A 152 22.78 3.17 10.97
CA ASP A 152 22.22 4.47 10.58
C ASP A 152 21.66 5.18 11.81
N LEU A 153 20.94 4.45 12.65
CA LEU A 153 20.38 4.97 13.91
C LEU A 153 21.48 5.37 14.90
N ASP A 154 22.62 4.68 14.91
CA ASP A 154 23.76 5.04 15.76
C ASP A 154 24.31 6.44 15.46
N LYS A 155 24.21 6.88 14.19
CA LYS A 155 24.70 8.17 13.72
C LYS A 155 23.67 9.30 13.90
N MET A 156 22.42 8.97 14.23
CA MET A 156 21.34 9.93 14.40
C MET A 156 21.17 10.31 15.87
N ASP A 157 21.02 11.60 16.14
CA ASP A 157 20.67 12.09 17.48
C ASP A 157 19.19 11.75 17.81
N ASN A 158 18.30 11.94 16.84
CA ASN A 158 16.88 11.68 16.99
C ASN A 158 16.32 11.00 15.73
N PHE A 159 15.41 10.07 15.93
CA PHE A 159 14.63 9.44 14.87
C PHE A 159 13.19 9.97 14.87
N GLY A 160 12.75 10.50 13.75
CA GLY A 160 11.35 10.91 13.50
C GLY A 160 10.72 10.01 12.45
N ARG A 161 9.77 9.14 12.86
CA ARG A 161 9.12 8.19 11.93
C ARG A 161 8.40 8.90 10.78
N TYR A 162 7.87 10.09 11.03
CA TYR A 162 7.08 10.86 10.06
C TYR A 162 7.75 12.18 9.68
N LEU A 163 9.05 12.30 9.93
CA LEU A 163 9.86 13.44 9.54
C LEU A 163 10.29 13.32 8.07
N ASP A 164 9.87 14.26 7.24
CA ASP A 164 10.24 14.34 5.82
C ASP A 164 11.61 15.01 5.66
N VAL A 165 12.68 14.20 5.74
CA VAL A 165 14.07 14.68 5.71
C VAL A 165 14.49 15.08 4.29
N ASP A 166 14.02 14.36 3.27
CA ASP A 166 14.46 14.51 1.88
C ASP A 166 13.54 15.42 1.06
N ASP A 167 12.49 15.97 1.69
CA ASP A 167 11.53 16.86 1.07
C ASP A 167 10.73 16.24 -0.11
N ASP A 168 10.52 14.91 -0.08
CA ASP A 168 9.74 14.16 -1.07
C ASP A 168 8.42 13.58 -0.53
N GLY A 169 8.11 13.85 0.73
CA GLY A 169 6.93 13.36 1.45
C GLY A 169 7.07 11.94 1.98
N ILE A 170 8.18 11.23 1.69
CA ILE A 170 8.44 9.84 2.10
C ILE A 170 9.43 9.84 3.27
N CYS A 171 8.98 9.35 4.42
CA CYS A 171 9.78 9.34 5.64
C CYS A 171 10.62 8.07 5.77
N TYR A 172 11.69 8.15 6.57
CA TYR A 172 12.45 6.97 6.94
C TYR A 172 11.69 6.12 7.93
N ARG A 173 11.86 4.79 7.82
CA ARG A 173 11.23 3.82 8.73
C ARG A 173 12.23 2.81 9.25
N THR A 174 11.84 2.15 10.31
CA THR A 174 12.55 1.03 10.93
C THR A 174 11.61 -0.18 11.01
N TYR A 175 12.18 -1.37 11.18
CA TYR A 175 11.41 -2.53 11.59
C TYR A 175 11.53 -2.77 13.09
N PRO A 176 10.56 -3.43 13.73
CA PRO A 176 10.68 -3.84 15.12
C PRO A 176 11.97 -4.63 15.36
N GLY A 177 12.73 -4.23 16.39
CA GLY A 177 14.00 -4.88 16.74
C GLY A 177 15.20 -4.43 15.93
N THR A 178 15.11 -3.42 15.07
CA THR A 178 16.25 -2.89 14.31
C THR A 178 17.39 -2.42 15.22
N HIS A 179 17.06 -1.79 16.35
CA HIS A 179 18.02 -1.28 17.32
C HIS A 179 17.50 -1.44 18.75
N PRO A 180 18.36 -1.75 19.76
CA PRO A 180 17.92 -2.00 21.13
C PRO A 180 17.34 -0.78 21.85
N GLU A 181 17.77 0.43 21.48
CA GLU A 181 17.40 1.67 22.19
C GLU A 181 16.74 2.74 21.29
N LYS A 182 16.96 2.67 19.98
CA LYS A 182 16.54 3.69 19.00
C LYS A 182 15.59 3.12 17.96
N GLY A 183 14.89 4.00 17.26
CA GLY A 183 14.05 3.65 16.11
C GLY A 183 12.69 3.02 16.46
N ALA A 184 12.40 2.78 17.73
CA ALA A 184 11.08 2.33 18.15
C ALA A 184 10.08 3.48 18.10
N PHE A 185 8.87 3.18 17.60
CA PHE A 185 7.76 4.15 17.56
C PHE A 185 6.43 3.41 17.70
N PHE A 186 5.42 4.15 18.11
CA PHE A 186 4.04 3.68 18.13
C PHE A 186 3.31 4.31 16.95
N THR A 187 2.56 3.51 16.19
CA THR A 187 1.78 4.04 15.09
C THR A 187 0.32 4.26 15.45
N ARG A 188 -0.24 5.27 14.80
CA ARG A 188 -1.68 5.58 14.83
C ARG A 188 -2.10 6.00 13.42
N GLY A 189 -3.39 6.27 13.22
CA GLY A 189 -3.87 6.97 12.04
C GLY A 189 -3.38 8.42 12.00
N THR A 190 -4.26 9.39 11.84
CA THR A 190 -3.91 10.82 11.67
C THR A 190 -3.38 11.50 12.92
N SER A 191 -3.64 10.99 14.12
CA SER A 191 -3.36 11.66 15.41
C SER A 191 -1.90 11.53 15.84
N HIS A 192 -0.93 11.98 15.04
CA HIS A 192 0.50 11.93 15.38
C HIS A 192 1.28 13.13 14.82
N ASP A 193 2.37 13.46 15.49
CA ASP A 193 3.38 14.39 14.99
C ASP A 193 4.48 13.65 14.19
N GLU A 194 5.50 14.39 13.75
CA GLU A 194 6.65 13.87 13.00
C GLU A 194 7.49 12.84 13.77
N TYR A 195 7.37 12.80 15.10
CA TYR A 195 8.04 11.84 15.99
C TYR A 195 7.13 10.69 16.43
N ALA A 196 5.98 10.51 15.79
CA ALA A 196 4.97 9.52 16.15
C ALA A 196 4.35 9.71 17.54
N ARG A 197 4.37 10.93 18.09
CA ARG A 197 3.72 11.25 19.36
C ARG A 197 2.26 11.62 19.11
N TYR A 198 1.39 11.19 20.01
CA TYR A 198 -0.02 11.53 19.93
C TYR A 198 -0.25 13.04 20.03
N THR A 199 -1.08 13.57 19.15
CA THR A 199 -1.52 14.97 19.17
C THR A 199 -2.87 15.13 18.46
N GLU A 200 -3.69 16.07 18.92
CA GLU A 200 -4.94 16.50 18.27
C GLU A 200 -4.83 17.97 17.80
N ASN A 201 -3.60 18.47 17.67
CA ASN A 201 -3.36 19.82 17.18
C ASN A 201 -3.68 19.92 15.67
N GLY A 202 -4.57 20.86 15.32
CA GLY A 202 -5.03 21.06 13.93
C GLY A 202 -3.91 21.43 12.95
N ASP A 203 -2.94 22.25 13.38
CA ASP A 203 -1.82 22.68 12.53
C ASP A 203 -0.90 21.49 12.20
N ILE A 204 -0.67 20.59 13.18
CA ILE A 204 0.11 19.36 12.94
C ILE A 204 -0.63 18.40 12.03
N ASN A 205 -1.95 18.29 12.18
CA ASN A 205 -2.78 17.48 11.28
C ASN A 205 -2.71 18.02 9.84
N GLU A 206 -2.82 19.34 9.64
CA GLU A 206 -2.67 19.98 8.33
C GLU A 206 -1.28 19.70 7.70
N GLN A 207 -0.21 19.79 8.49
CA GLN A 207 1.15 19.46 8.04
C GLN A 207 1.25 17.99 7.60
N THR A 208 0.68 17.06 8.37
CA THR A 208 0.67 15.63 8.03
C THR A 208 -0.08 15.39 6.72
N LEU A 209 -1.27 15.96 6.55
CA LEU A 209 -2.07 15.83 5.32
C LEU A 209 -1.34 16.44 4.11
N THR A 210 -0.72 17.61 4.28
CA THR A 210 0.06 18.28 3.24
C THR A 210 1.25 17.41 2.80
N ARG A 211 1.96 16.80 3.75
CA ARG A 211 3.06 15.86 3.45
C ARG A 211 2.56 14.63 2.71
N LEU A 212 1.43 14.04 3.11
CA LEU A 212 0.85 12.89 2.42
C LEU A 212 0.42 13.22 0.98
N VAL A 213 -0.11 14.43 0.74
CA VAL A 213 -0.39 14.91 -0.62
C VAL A 213 0.90 15.07 -1.43
N LYS A 214 1.98 15.55 -0.82
CA LYS A 214 3.29 15.63 -1.44
C LYS A 214 3.82 14.24 -1.81
N LYS A 215 3.76 13.27 -0.90
CA LYS A 215 4.11 11.88 -1.17
C LYS A 215 3.33 11.31 -2.36
N PHE A 216 2.04 11.61 -2.47
CA PHE A 216 1.23 11.18 -3.61
C PHE A 216 1.67 11.83 -4.94
N ARG A 217 2.16 13.06 -4.91
CA ARG A 217 2.76 13.70 -6.10
C ARG A 217 4.07 13.02 -6.49
N THR A 218 4.93 12.72 -5.52
CA THR A 218 6.16 11.93 -5.74
C THR A 218 5.83 10.55 -6.34
N ALA A 219 4.73 9.93 -5.91
CA ALA A 219 4.29 8.65 -6.46
C ALA A 219 4.02 8.71 -7.97
N SER A 220 3.55 9.84 -8.51
CA SER A 220 3.28 9.99 -9.94
C SER A 220 4.53 9.92 -10.82
N GLU A 221 5.71 10.11 -10.24
CA GLU A 221 7.00 10.01 -10.92
C GLU A 221 7.60 8.59 -10.86
N LEU A 222 7.00 7.70 -10.07
CA LEU A 222 7.50 6.36 -9.77
C LEU A 222 6.64 5.24 -10.35
N VAL A 223 5.39 5.54 -10.67
CA VAL A 223 4.47 4.57 -11.27
C VAL A 223 4.74 4.41 -12.77
N PRO A 224 4.41 3.24 -13.37
CA PRO A 224 4.46 3.08 -14.82
C PRO A 224 3.64 4.15 -15.56
N ASP A 225 4.16 4.64 -16.66
CA ASP A 225 3.43 5.58 -17.51
C ASP A 225 2.18 4.93 -18.12
N PRO A 226 1.04 5.61 -18.14
CA PRO A 226 -0.17 5.07 -18.76
C PRO A 226 -0.02 4.98 -20.29
N ILE A 227 -0.45 3.89 -20.87
CA ILE A 227 -0.56 3.73 -22.33
C ILE A 227 -1.86 4.42 -22.78
N ILE A 228 -1.72 5.43 -23.63
CA ILE A 228 -2.86 6.19 -24.18
C ILE A 228 -2.94 5.89 -25.68
N ASN A 229 -3.99 5.18 -26.10
CA ASN A 229 -4.27 4.84 -27.49
C ASN A 229 -5.32 5.76 -28.10
#